data_62e9df7b2b93c352d0e722fe34b05c99
#
_entry.id   62e9df7b2b93c352d0e722fe34b05c99
#
_cell.length_a   1.000
_cell.length_b   1.000
_cell.length_c   1.000
_cell.angle_alpha   90.00
_cell.angle_beta   90.00
_cell.angle_gamma   90.00
#
_symmetry.space_group_name_H-M   'P 1'
#
loop_
_entity.id
_entity.type
_entity.pdbx_description
1 polymer ?
#
loop_
_entity_poly.entity_id
_entity_poly.type
_entity_poly.pdbx_seq_one_letter_code
_entity_poly.pdbx_strand_id
1 'polypeptide(L)'
;MLRWADFDDIQWEEVVMSLTKLIKELLRKPESIPAPGAIIYGATVTRVLRKPEVKIASDIVEKVKNGTILDLGSGPGFLSTEIARKSPGLQVCGIDLSRQMPRIARRRARGVGNVQFVFGNAARLPFKGNSIDLAVSTGVFHHVKSPRLVFEECYRVLKAGGEAWIYDGYPEVFRSPADRKKLGQQYGFLVGRLGSTVSAIHGFTGEEYETDIRGALEQTAFKGHYEMASSDIWMKITLRKLP
;
A
#
# COMPACT_ATOMS: atom_id res chain seq x y z
N MET A 1 -8.72 46.86 2.90
CA MET A 1 -9.74 46.19 3.72
C MET A 1 -10.46 45.24 2.79
N LEU A 2 -10.13 43.92 2.82
CA LEU A 2 -10.77 42.89 1.99
C LEU A 2 -12.23 42.75 2.44
N ARG A 3 -13.16 42.80 1.51
CA ARG A 3 -14.61 42.68 1.78
C ARG A 3 -14.96 41.19 1.84
N TRP A 4 -15.84 40.80 2.74
CA TRP A 4 -16.34 39.41 2.88
C TRP A 4 -16.96 38.86 1.58
N ALA A 5 -17.47 39.76 0.69
CA ALA A 5 -17.99 39.40 -0.63
C ALA A 5 -16.94 38.85 -1.60
N ASP A 6 -15.63 39.07 -1.37
CA ASP A 6 -14.56 38.58 -2.24
C ASP A 6 -14.22 37.12 -2.00
N PHE A 7 -14.83 36.48 -0.98
CA PHE A 7 -14.61 35.08 -0.65
C PHE A 7 -15.67 34.12 -1.24
N ASP A 8 -16.81 34.64 -1.69
CA ASP A 8 -17.88 33.82 -2.28
C ASP A 8 -17.56 33.33 -3.69
N ASP A 9 -16.63 33.99 -4.40
CA ASP A 9 -16.19 33.61 -5.75
C ASP A 9 -14.96 32.67 -5.75
N ILE A 10 -14.43 32.33 -4.58
CA ILE A 10 -13.31 31.40 -4.50
C ILE A 10 -13.83 29.99 -4.70
N GLN A 11 -13.39 29.33 -5.77
CA GLN A 11 -13.61 27.89 -5.98
C GLN A 11 -12.78 27.09 -4.96
N TRP A 12 -13.29 26.98 -3.75
CA TRP A 12 -12.62 26.28 -2.63
C TRP A 12 -12.21 24.86 -3.00
N GLU A 13 -12.93 24.18 -3.87
CA GLU A 13 -12.56 22.85 -4.36
C GLU A 13 -11.24 22.87 -5.14
N GLU A 14 -11.00 23.88 -5.99
CA GLU A 14 -9.72 24.02 -6.71
C GLU A 14 -8.56 24.39 -5.78
N VAL A 15 -8.81 25.27 -4.80
CA VAL A 15 -7.82 25.65 -3.80
C VAL A 15 -7.43 24.44 -2.93
N VAL A 16 -8.41 23.68 -2.45
CA VAL A 16 -8.18 22.45 -1.67
C VAL A 16 -7.45 21.41 -2.51
N MET A 17 -7.84 21.25 -3.79
CA MET A 17 -7.17 20.33 -4.71
C MET A 17 -5.71 20.73 -4.98
N SER A 18 -5.46 22.02 -5.17
CA SER A 18 -4.11 22.58 -5.38
C SER A 18 -3.23 22.42 -4.13
N LEU A 19 -3.77 22.74 -2.94
CA LEU A 19 -3.08 22.54 -1.66
C LEU A 19 -2.80 21.06 -1.39
N THR A 20 -3.75 20.19 -1.67
CA THR A 20 -3.57 18.73 -1.53
C THR A 20 -2.46 18.23 -2.46
N LYS A 21 -2.42 18.72 -3.71
CA LYS A 21 -1.35 18.39 -4.67
C LYS A 21 0.02 18.86 -4.18
N LEU A 22 0.12 20.09 -3.66
CA LEU A 22 1.36 20.64 -3.11
C LEU A 22 1.83 19.85 -1.88
N ILE A 23 0.93 19.54 -0.96
CA ILE A 23 1.22 18.71 0.23
C ILE A 23 1.67 17.32 -0.19
N LYS A 24 0.99 16.72 -1.18
CA LYS A 24 1.33 15.42 -1.75
C LYS A 24 2.73 15.41 -2.36
N GLU A 25 3.10 16.44 -3.13
CA GLU A 25 4.45 16.58 -3.68
C GLU A 25 5.53 16.73 -2.59
N LEU A 26 5.24 17.48 -1.53
CA LEU A 26 6.16 17.66 -0.41
C LEU A 26 6.34 16.36 0.40
N LEU A 27 5.28 15.58 0.58
CA LEU A 27 5.30 14.32 1.34
C LEU A 27 5.81 13.12 0.51
N ARG A 28 5.67 13.14 -0.82
CA ARG A 28 6.20 12.09 -1.71
C ARG A 28 7.72 12.14 -1.89
N LYS A 29 8.39 13.24 -1.57
CA LYS A 29 9.83 13.42 -1.80
C LYS A 29 10.76 12.45 -1.07
N PRO A 30 10.52 12.00 0.16
CA PRO A 30 11.35 10.95 0.75
C PRO A 30 10.80 9.56 0.44
N GLU A 31 11.57 8.73 -0.28
CA GLU A 31 11.27 7.28 -0.44
C GLU A 31 11.31 6.51 0.89
N SER A 32 11.78 7.13 1.97
CA SER A 32 11.76 6.56 3.31
C SER A 32 11.36 7.61 4.34
N ILE A 33 10.50 7.23 5.28
CA ILE A 33 10.08 8.10 6.37
C ILE A 33 11.26 8.28 7.34
N PRO A 34 11.71 9.54 7.63
CA PRO A 34 12.75 9.78 8.61
C PRO A 34 12.40 9.25 10.01
N ALA A 35 13.43 8.92 10.81
CA ALA A 35 13.33 8.21 12.09
C ALA A 35 12.24 8.69 13.06
N PRO A 36 12.08 10.00 13.37
CA PRO A 36 11.01 10.44 14.28
C PRO A 36 9.61 10.23 13.70
N GLY A 37 9.44 10.46 12.39
CA GLY A 37 8.17 10.26 11.69
C GLY A 37 7.75 8.80 11.59
N ALA A 38 8.71 7.88 11.44
CA ALA A 38 8.47 6.45 11.34
C ALA A 38 7.81 5.86 12.59
N ILE A 39 8.16 6.37 13.77
CA ILE A 39 7.59 5.90 15.06
C ILE A 39 6.14 6.37 15.19
N ILE A 40 5.89 7.65 14.90
CA ILE A 40 4.54 8.25 14.95
C ILE A 40 3.63 7.62 13.88
N TYR A 41 4.15 7.46 12.66
CA TYR A 41 3.45 6.79 11.57
C TYR A 41 3.08 5.34 11.96
N GLY A 42 4.05 4.57 12.47
CA GLY A 42 3.82 3.20 12.91
C GLY A 42 2.78 3.08 14.04
N ALA A 43 2.63 4.09 14.89
CA ALA A 43 1.67 4.07 15.99
C ALA A 43 0.25 4.51 15.57
N THR A 44 0.14 5.48 14.67
CA THR A 44 -1.15 6.09 14.27
C THR A 44 -1.77 5.39 13.06
N VAL A 45 -1.03 5.24 11.98
CA VAL A 45 -1.53 4.66 10.73
C VAL A 45 -1.86 3.18 10.88
N THR A 46 -1.02 2.42 11.61
CA THR A 46 -1.32 1.01 11.93
C THR A 46 -2.63 0.80 12.68
N ARG A 47 -3.08 1.78 13.50
CA ARG A 47 -4.38 1.66 14.18
C ARG A 47 -5.57 1.79 13.21
N VAL A 48 -5.46 2.69 12.24
CA VAL A 48 -6.51 2.95 11.25
C VAL A 48 -6.57 1.83 10.22
N LEU A 49 -5.42 1.37 9.74
CA LEU A 49 -5.32 0.35 8.70
C LEU A 49 -5.41 -1.10 9.23
N ARG A 50 -5.46 -1.30 10.54
CA ARG A 50 -5.44 -2.64 11.15
C ARG A 50 -6.52 -3.57 10.63
N LYS A 51 -7.77 -3.12 10.57
CA LYS A 51 -8.90 -3.95 10.11
C LYS A 51 -8.79 -4.31 8.63
N PRO A 52 -8.51 -3.36 7.70
CA PRO A 52 -8.24 -3.66 6.31
C PRO A 52 -7.09 -4.66 6.13
N GLU A 53 -5.97 -4.49 6.82
CA GLU A 53 -4.81 -5.39 6.72
C GLU A 53 -5.10 -6.80 7.26
N VAL A 54 -5.90 -6.94 8.32
CA VAL A 54 -6.35 -8.26 8.81
C VAL A 54 -7.17 -8.99 7.76
N LYS A 55 -8.02 -8.28 7.01
CA LYS A 55 -8.78 -8.84 5.89
C LYS A 55 -7.84 -9.31 4.78
N ILE A 56 -6.92 -8.46 4.35
CA ILE A 56 -5.91 -8.79 3.34
C ILE A 56 -5.10 -10.03 3.77
N ALA A 57 -4.67 -10.11 5.02
CA ALA A 57 -3.99 -11.29 5.56
C ALA A 57 -4.84 -12.56 5.46
N SER A 58 -6.16 -12.46 5.72
CA SER A 58 -7.06 -13.59 5.59
C SER A 58 -7.22 -14.04 4.14
N ASP A 59 -7.38 -13.09 3.21
CA ASP A 59 -7.48 -13.37 1.77
C ASP A 59 -6.19 -14.04 1.25
N ILE A 60 -5.00 -13.61 1.74
CA ILE A 60 -3.71 -14.21 1.37
C ILE A 60 -3.61 -15.66 1.87
N VAL A 61 -3.94 -15.93 3.12
CA VAL A 61 -3.85 -17.31 3.66
C VAL A 61 -4.93 -18.24 3.12
N GLU A 62 -6.02 -17.68 2.60
CA GLU A 62 -7.00 -18.43 1.84
C GLU A 62 -6.47 -18.82 0.45
N LYS A 63 -5.80 -17.91 -0.24
CA LYS A 63 -5.23 -18.08 -1.58
C LYS A 63 -4.00 -18.99 -1.58
N VAL A 64 -3.07 -18.80 -0.64
CA VAL A 64 -1.79 -19.51 -0.57
C VAL A 64 -1.71 -20.30 0.74
N LYS A 65 -1.71 -21.63 0.64
CA LYS A 65 -1.69 -22.51 1.83
C LYS A 65 -0.27 -22.80 2.32
N ASN A 66 0.69 -22.90 1.41
CA ASN A 66 2.11 -23.13 1.69
C ASN A 66 2.96 -22.34 0.69
N GLY A 67 4.15 -21.92 1.10
CA GLY A 67 5.07 -21.20 0.24
C GLY A 67 5.61 -19.92 0.86
N THR A 68 6.10 -19.03 0.03
CA THR A 68 6.76 -17.79 0.45
C THR A 68 5.94 -16.57 0.05
N ILE A 69 5.61 -15.75 1.03
CA ILE A 69 4.95 -14.45 0.86
C ILE A 69 5.99 -13.34 1.02
N LEU A 70 6.01 -12.40 0.09
CA LEU A 70 6.85 -11.21 0.14
C LEU A 70 5.99 -9.96 0.37
N ASP A 71 6.24 -9.23 1.46
CA ASP A 71 5.56 -7.98 1.80
C ASP A 71 6.47 -6.79 1.46
N LEU A 72 6.12 -6.04 0.41
CA LEU A 72 6.88 -4.93 -0.13
C LEU A 72 6.53 -3.63 0.59
N GLY A 73 7.52 -3.01 1.22
CA GLY A 73 7.34 -1.85 2.08
C GLY A 73 6.60 -2.24 3.37
N SER A 74 7.04 -3.33 3.99
CA SER A 74 6.37 -3.94 5.16
C SER A 74 6.22 -3.03 6.38
N GLY A 75 6.87 -1.87 6.38
CA GLY A 75 6.80 -0.89 7.47
C GLY A 75 7.05 -1.54 8.82
N PRO A 76 6.20 -1.27 9.84
CA PRO A 76 6.34 -1.84 11.18
C PRO A 76 5.91 -3.31 11.26
N GLY A 77 5.68 -4.01 10.13
CA GLY A 77 5.49 -5.44 10.01
C GLY A 77 4.13 -5.97 10.48
N PHE A 78 3.07 -5.13 10.43
CA PHE A 78 1.76 -5.58 10.90
C PHE A 78 1.19 -6.66 9.98
N LEU A 79 1.08 -6.39 8.66
CA LEU A 79 0.53 -7.33 7.69
C LEU A 79 1.34 -8.63 7.66
N SER A 80 2.67 -8.54 7.51
CA SER A 80 3.57 -9.72 7.52
C SER A 80 3.39 -10.59 8.76
N THR A 81 3.31 -9.96 9.95
CA THR A 81 3.15 -10.70 11.22
C THR A 81 1.78 -11.36 11.31
N GLU A 82 0.73 -10.69 10.82
CA GLU A 82 -0.64 -11.22 10.83
C GLU A 82 -0.77 -12.43 9.88
N ILE A 83 -0.18 -12.36 8.68
CA ILE A 83 -0.13 -13.49 7.74
C ILE A 83 0.58 -14.69 8.39
N ALA A 84 1.77 -14.46 8.98
CA ALA A 84 2.56 -15.52 9.58
C ALA A 84 1.85 -16.19 10.76
N ARG A 85 1.14 -15.42 11.59
CA ARG A 85 0.34 -15.97 12.71
C ARG A 85 -0.86 -16.80 12.24
N LYS A 86 -1.50 -16.37 11.15
CA LYS A 86 -2.68 -17.07 10.59
C LYS A 86 -2.30 -18.38 9.89
N SER A 87 -1.09 -18.50 9.36
CA SER A 87 -0.66 -19.68 8.60
C SER A 87 0.79 -20.06 8.92
N PRO A 88 1.00 -21.04 9.81
CA PRO A 88 2.34 -21.57 10.10
C PRO A 88 3.04 -22.21 8.89
N GLY A 89 2.28 -22.64 7.86
CA GLY A 89 2.82 -23.20 6.61
C GLY A 89 3.43 -22.20 5.67
N LEU A 90 3.18 -20.90 5.87
CA LEU A 90 3.75 -19.84 5.05
C LEU A 90 5.08 -19.35 5.64
N GLN A 91 6.05 -19.07 4.77
CA GLN A 91 7.24 -18.29 5.11
C GLN A 91 6.99 -16.85 4.66
N VAL A 92 7.08 -15.89 5.57
CA VAL A 92 6.81 -14.49 5.25
C VAL A 92 8.09 -13.67 5.33
N CYS A 93 8.36 -12.85 4.31
CA CYS A 93 9.46 -11.92 4.32
C CYS A 93 8.95 -10.50 4.09
N GLY A 94 9.13 -9.62 5.06
CA GLY A 94 8.89 -8.18 4.90
C GLY A 94 10.17 -7.46 4.49
N ILE A 95 10.09 -6.64 3.43
CA ILE A 95 11.19 -5.79 3.00
C ILE A 95 10.79 -4.32 3.11
N ASP A 96 11.70 -3.48 3.62
CA ASP A 96 11.45 -2.04 3.75
C ASP A 96 12.72 -1.23 3.48
N LEU A 97 12.58 -0.07 2.83
CA LEU A 97 13.66 0.83 2.50
C LEU A 97 14.15 1.65 3.71
N SER A 98 13.38 1.75 4.77
CA SER A 98 13.78 2.35 6.04
C SER A 98 14.54 1.33 6.89
N ARG A 99 15.78 1.66 7.28
CA ARG A 99 16.59 0.80 8.19
C ARG A 99 15.95 0.56 9.56
N GLN A 100 15.01 1.39 9.97
CA GLN A 100 14.36 1.31 11.27
C GLN A 100 13.14 0.38 11.27
N MET A 101 12.40 0.34 10.16
CA MET A 101 11.18 -0.47 10.06
C MET A 101 11.42 -1.96 10.34
N PRO A 102 12.43 -2.62 9.79
CA PRO A 102 12.71 -4.02 10.14
C PRO A 102 13.00 -4.24 11.63
N ARG A 103 13.57 -3.26 12.33
CA ARG A 103 13.83 -3.37 13.79
C ARG A 103 12.52 -3.30 14.58
N ILE A 104 11.61 -2.40 14.21
CA ILE A 104 10.28 -2.27 14.82
C ILE A 104 9.47 -3.53 14.53
N ALA A 105 9.48 -3.99 13.29
CA ALA A 105 8.76 -5.17 12.82
C ALA A 105 9.21 -6.45 13.56
N ARG A 106 10.51 -6.67 13.75
CA ARG A 106 11.03 -7.81 14.53
C ARG A 106 10.55 -7.81 15.99
N ARG A 107 10.42 -6.62 16.60
CA ARG A 107 9.85 -6.51 17.95
C ARG A 107 8.37 -6.88 18.00
N ARG A 108 7.60 -6.48 16.98
CA ARG A 108 6.18 -6.84 16.84
C ARG A 108 5.98 -8.33 16.63
N ALA A 109 6.83 -8.94 15.84
CA ALA A 109 6.78 -10.35 15.48
C ALA A 109 7.43 -11.28 16.51
N ARG A 110 7.78 -10.78 17.70
CA ARG A 110 8.39 -11.63 18.75
C ARG A 110 7.53 -12.86 19.03
N GLY A 111 8.14 -14.03 18.98
CA GLY A 111 7.47 -15.32 19.15
C GLY A 111 6.80 -15.89 17.89
N VAL A 112 6.94 -15.23 16.75
CA VAL A 112 6.46 -15.73 15.44
C VAL A 112 7.67 -16.19 14.63
N GLY A 113 7.81 -17.51 14.43
CA GLY A 113 9.02 -18.12 13.88
C GLY A 113 9.11 -18.12 12.36
N ASN A 114 8.00 -17.95 11.65
CA ASN A 114 7.90 -18.04 10.20
C ASN A 114 7.82 -16.67 9.49
N VAL A 115 8.31 -15.61 10.14
CA VAL A 115 8.40 -14.27 9.54
C VAL A 115 9.79 -13.67 9.76
N GLN A 116 10.31 -13.04 8.72
CA GLN A 116 11.56 -12.27 8.79
C GLN A 116 11.39 -10.89 8.16
N PHE A 117 12.24 -9.94 8.59
CA PHE A 117 12.21 -8.56 8.08
C PHE A 117 13.63 -8.16 7.67
N VAL A 118 13.73 -7.61 6.46
CA VAL A 118 15.00 -7.20 5.87
C VAL A 118 14.94 -5.73 5.43
N PHE A 119 16.10 -5.06 5.47
CA PHE A 119 16.28 -3.78 4.83
C PHE A 119 16.55 -4.01 3.35
N GLY A 120 15.85 -3.30 2.46
CA GLY A 120 16.08 -3.41 1.01
C GLY A 120 15.13 -2.54 0.20
N ASN A 121 15.41 -2.47 -1.10
CA ASN A 121 14.65 -1.70 -2.07
C ASN A 121 13.77 -2.64 -2.90
N ALA A 122 12.47 -2.34 -3.00
CA ALA A 122 11.52 -3.11 -3.81
C ALA A 122 11.85 -3.06 -5.32
N ALA A 123 12.55 -2.02 -5.79
CA ALA A 123 13.04 -1.93 -7.17
C ALA A 123 14.33 -2.75 -7.43
N ARG A 124 14.87 -3.43 -6.41
CA ARG A 124 16.04 -4.33 -6.50
C ARG A 124 15.96 -5.37 -5.38
N LEU A 125 15.15 -6.39 -5.59
CA LEU A 125 14.83 -7.39 -4.57
C LEU A 125 15.99 -8.39 -4.38
N PRO A 126 16.41 -8.68 -3.13
CA PRO A 126 17.49 -9.62 -2.84
C PRO A 126 17.02 -11.08 -2.88
N PHE A 127 16.08 -11.41 -3.75
CA PHE A 127 15.52 -12.75 -3.91
C PHE A 127 15.86 -13.32 -5.27
N LYS A 128 15.99 -14.65 -5.33
CA LYS A 128 16.15 -15.37 -6.60
C LYS A 128 14.89 -15.24 -7.46
N GLY A 129 15.03 -15.32 -8.77
CA GLY A 129 13.90 -15.45 -9.67
C GLY A 129 13.07 -16.70 -9.35
N ASN A 130 11.76 -16.64 -9.57
CA ASN A 130 10.84 -17.77 -9.37
C ASN A 130 10.89 -18.37 -7.95
N SER A 131 10.99 -17.54 -6.91
CA SER A 131 11.09 -17.99 -5.51
C SER A 131 9.92 -17.58 -4.63
N ILE A 132 9.07 -16.68 -5.08
CA ILE A 132 7.95 -16.08 -4.31
C ILE A 132 6.62 -16.59 -4.87
N ASP A 133 5.74 -17.07 -4.00
CA ASP A 133 4.41 -17.55 -4.37
C ASP A 133 3.41 -16.39 -4.50
N LEU A 134 3.48 -15.42 -3.58
CA LEU A 134 2.69 -14.20 -3.66
C LEU A 134 3.48 -13.02 -3.09
N ALA A 135 3.49 -11.90 -3.81
CA ALA A 135 3.95 -10.61 -3.31
C ALA A 135 2.75 -9.75 -2.91
N VAL A 136 2.88 -8.97 -1.84
CA VAL A 136 1.86 -8.01 -1.40
C VAL A 136 2.49 -6.67 -1.07
N SER A 137 1.76 -5.59 -1.26
CA SER A 137 2.14 -4.24 -0.82
C SER A 137 0.91 -3.49 -0.35
N THR A 138 1.00 -2.75 0.75
CA THR A 138 -0.10 -1.92 1.28
C THR A 138 0.39 -0.52 1.62
N GLY A 139 -0.20 0.50 0.94
CA GLY A 139 0.07 1.92 1.21
C GLY A 139 1.51 2.37 0.97
N VAL A 140 2.15 1.87 -0.08
CA VAL A 140 3.57 2.11 -0.37
C VAL A 140 3.83 2.69 -1.76
N PHE A 141 3.03 2.30 -2.75
CA PHE A 141 3.31 2.62 -4.15
C PHE A 141 3.31 4.11 -4.44
N HIS A 142 2.53 4.90 -3.71
CA HIS A 142 2.55 6.36 -3.82
C HIS A 142 3.89 7.01 -3.38
N HIS A 143 4.79 6.26 -2.72
CA HIS A 143 6.16 6.68 -2.42
C HIS A 143 7.20 6.14 -3.42
N VAL A 144 6.81 5.23 -4.30
CA VAL A 144 7.73 4.60 -5.26
C VAL A 144 8.00 5.53 -6.44
N LYS A 145 9.28 5.88 -6.67
CA LYS A 145 9.69 6.74 -7.78
C LYS A 145 9.58 6.07 -9.14
N SER A 146 9.79 4.78 -9.20
CA SER A 146 9.79 3.99 -10.44
C SER A 146 8.93 2.75 -10.28
N PRO A 147 7.59 2.86 -10.38
CA PRO A 147 6.68 1.72 -10.28
C PRO A 147 7.05 0.59 -11.25
N ARG A 148 7.50 0.94 -12.48
CA ARG A 148 7.92 -0.03 -13.49
C ARG A 148 9.02 -0.97 -12.98
N LEU A 149 10.07 -0.45 -12.34
CA LEU A 149 11.15 -1.29 -11.80
C LEU A 149 10.66 -2.23 -10.70
N VAL A 150 9.72 -1.79 -9.87
CA VAL A 150 9.12 -2.66 -8.84
C VAL A 150 8.28 -3.76 -9.48
N PHE A 151 7.53 -3.45 -10.53
CA PHE A 151 6.76 -4.46 -11.28
C PHE A 151 7.69 -5.48 -11.96
N GLU A 152 8.77 -5.04 -12.60
CA GLU A 152 9.78 -5.92 -13.21
C GLU A 152 10.40 -6.87 -12.18
N GLU A 153 10.74 -6.37 -11.00
CA GLU A 153 11.26 -7.19 -9.89
C GLU A 153 10.21 -8.15 -9.32
N CYS A 154 8.94 -7.71 -9.18
CA CYS A 154 7.84 -8.61 -8.83
C CYS A 154 7.72 -9.74 -9.86
N TYR A 155 7.73 -9.43 -11.16
CA TYR A 155 7.66 -10.45 -12.20
C TYR A 155 8.83 -11.41 -12.12
N ARG A 156 10.04 -10.91 -11.91
CA ARG A 156 11.25 -11.72 -11.80
C ARG A 156 11.19 -12.71 -10.65
N VAL A 157 10.79 -12.24 -9.44
CA VAL A 157 10.83 -13.08 -8.24
C VAL A 157 9.63 -14.01 -8.10
N LEU A 158 8.48 -13.67 -8.66
CA LEU A 158 7.29 -14.51 -8.63
C LEU A 158 7.55 -15.83 -9.35
N LYS A 159 7.05 -16.92 -8.79
CA LYS A 159 6.94 -18.21 -9.47
C LYS A 159 5.95 -18.12 -10.64
N ALA A 160 6.03 -19.06 -11.57
CA ALA A 160 5.01 -19.26 -12.59
C ALA A 160 3.65 -19.50 -11.91
N GLY A 161 2.59 -18.80 -12.36
CA GLY A 161 1.27 -18.79 -11.73
C GLY A 161 1.17 -17.96 -10.45
N GLY A 162 2.26 -17.34 -9.97
CA GLY A 162 2.27 -16.46 -8.80
C GLY A 162 1.63 -15.10 -9.07
N GLU A 163 1.21 -14.42 -8.02
CA GLU A 163 0.54 -13.12 -8.11
C GLU A 163 1.23 -12.06 -7.26
N ALA A 164 1.12 -10.79 -7.67
CA ALA A 164 1.40 -9.66 -6.80
C ALA A 164 0.11 -8.86 -6.56
N TRP A 165 -0.19 -8.57 -5.30
CA TRP A 165 -1.34 -7.79 -4.86
C TRP A 165 -0.88 -6.46 -4.27
N ILE A 166 -1.24 -5.37 -4.93
CA ILE A 166 -0.86 -4.02 -4.52
C ILE A 166 -2.11 -3.28 -4.10
N TYR A 167 -2.10 -2.77 -2.88
CA TYR A 167 -3.17 -1.98 -2.31
C TYR A 167 -2.63 -0.59 -1.99
N ASP A 168 -3.24 0.44 -2.58
CA ASP A 168 -2.87 1.82 -2.26
C ASP A 168 -4.10 2.72 -2.12
N GLY A 169 -3.92 3.90 -1.54
CA GLY A 169 -5.01 4.82 -1.27
C GLY A 169 -5.76 5.18 -2.55
N TYR A 170 -7.10 5.22 -2.45
CA TYR A 170 -7.99 5.58 -3.54
C TYR A 170 -9.10 6.50 -3.01
N PRO A 171 -8.95 7.82 -3.17
CA PRO A 171 -9.89 8.80 -2.60
C PRO A 171 -11.33 8.62 -3.08
N GLU A 172 -11.50 8.10 -4.29
CA GLU A 172 -12.79 7.93 -4.93
C GLU A 172 -13.75 6.96 -4.22
N VAL A 173 -13.24 6.04 -3.39
CA VAL A 173 -14.09 5.17 -2.55
C VAL A 173 -14.81 5.94 -1.44
N PHE A 174 -14.42 7.19 -1.19
CA PHE A 174 -15.03 8.06 -0.17
C PHE A 174 -15.89 9.19 -0.78
N ARG A 175 -16.28 9.10 -2.05
CA ARG A 175 -16.98 10.18 -2.76
C ARG A 175 -18.28 10.60 -2.07
N SER A 176 -19.15 9.64 -1.76
CA SER A 176 -20.45 9.96 -1.20
C SER A 176 -20.47 9.94 0.33
N PRO A 177 -21.39 10.70 0.99
CA PRO A 177 -21.62 10.57 2.41
C PRO A 177 -22.04 9.14 2.84
N ALA A 178 -22.75 8.43 1.97
CA ALA A 178 -23.17 7.05 2.21
C ALA A 178 -21.97 6.10 2.25
N ASP A 179 -21.02 6.23 1.31
CA ASP A 179 -19.78 5.45 1.30
C ASP A 179 -18.95 5.72 2.56
N ARG A 180 -18.76 6.98 2.91
CA ARG A 180 -18.05 7.37 4.14
C ARG A 180 -18.71 6.78 5.39
N LYS A 181 -20.03 6.79 5.48
CA LYS A 181 -20.78 6.18 6.58
C LYS A 181 -20.57 4.66 6.62
N LYS A 182 -20.72 3.98 5.49
CA LYS A 182 -20.52 2.54 5.35
C LYS A 182 -19.10 2.13 5.76
N LEU A 183 -18.08 2.79 5.22
CA LEU A 183 -16.68 2.51 5.55
C LEU A 183 -16.35 2.85 7.00
N GLY A 184 -16.94 3.89 7.55
CA GLY A 184 -16.83 4.25 8.98
C GLY A 184 -17.42 3.19 9.91
N GLN A 185 -18.55 2.58 9.55
CA GLN A 185 -19.13 1.46 10.29
C GLN A 185 -18.27 0.20 10.23
N GLN A 186 -17.71 -0.09 9.06
CA GLN A 186 -16.90 -1.28 8.82
C GLN A 186 -15.50 -1.17 9.43
N TYR A 187 -14.80 -0.06 9.22
CA TYR A 187 -13.40 0.11 9.55
C TYR A 187 -13.11 1.08 10.70
N GLY A 188 -14.12 1.80 11.17
CA GLY A 188 -14.07 2.72 12.29
C GLY A 188 -14.33 4.18 11.91
N PHE A 189 -14.83 4.96 12.86
CA PHE A 189 -15.26 6.35 12.69
C PHE A 189 -14.20 7.24 12.01
N LEU A 190 -12.93 7.09 12.39
CA LEU A 190 -11.85 7.88 11.79
C LEU A 190 -11.65 7.57 10.30
N VAL A 191 -11.81 6.31 9.87
CA VAL A 191 -11.76 5.94 8.45
C VAL A 191 -12.89 6.62 7.68
N GLY A 192 -14.11 6.59 8.20
CA GLY A 192 -15.24 7.25 7.55
C GLY A 192 -15.09 8.78 7.47
N ARG A 193 -14.48 9.42 8.47
CA ARG A 193 -14.37 10.88 8.55
C ARG A 193 -13.13 11.44 7.83
N LEU A 194 -11.99 10.79 7.95
CA LEU A 194 -10.71 11.28 7.45
C LEU A 194 -10.17 10.48 6.26
N GLY A 195 -10.85 9.39 5.89
CA GLY A 195 -10.37 8.44 4.89
C GLY A 195 -10.12 9.10 3.52
N SER A 196 -11.01 9.98 3.07
CA SER A 196 -10.83 10.70 1.81
C SER A 196 -9.57 11.59 1.83
N THR A 197 -9.35 12.34 2.91
CA THR A 197 -8.18 13.22 3.05
C THR A 197 -6.89 12.39 3.14
N VAL A 198 -6.89 11.33 3.95
CA VAL A 198 -5.74 10.44 4.07
C VAL A 198 -5.42 9.76 2.75
N SER A 199 -6.43 9.23 2.05
CA SER A 199 -6.24 8.60 0.73
C SER A 199 -5.82 9.60 -0.35
N ALA A 200 -6.26 10.85 -0.30
CA ALA A 200 -5.82 11.90 -1.23
C ALA A 200 -4.35 12.27 -1.02
N ILE A 201 -3.85 12.23 0.21
CA ILE A 201 -2.45 12.50 0.54
C ILE A 201 -1.57 11.27 0.29
N HIS A 202 -2.05 10.07 0.68
CA HIS A 202 -1.31 8.81 0.69
C HIS A 202 -1.88 7.81 -0.33
N GLY A 203 -2.14 8.24 -1.55
CA GLY A 203 -2.65 7.37 -2.61
C GLY A 203 -2.60 8.06 -3.96
N PHE A 204 -3.19 7.41 -4.94
CA PHE A 204 -3.32 7.90 -6.31
C PHE A 204 -4.77 8.24 -6.60
N THR A 205 -5.01 9.29 -7.37
CA THR A 205 -6.31 9.55 -8.00
C THR A 205 -6.58 8.55 -9.12
N GLY A 206 -7.83 8.47 -9.59
CA GLY A 206 -8.18 7.63 -10.74
C GLY A 206 -7.35 7.97 -11.98
N GLU A 207 -7.10 9.26 -12.23
CA GLU A 207 -6.25 9.71 -13.33
C GLU A 207 -4.80 9.23 -13.18
N GLU A 208 -4.18 9.38 -11.98
CA GLU A 208 -2.83 8.89 -11.72
C GLU A 208 -2.73 7.36 -11.83
N TYR A 209 -3.80 6.61 -11.47
CA TYR A 209 -3.83 5.16 -11.71
C TYR A 209 -3.81 4.84 -13.20
N GLU A 210 -4.55 5.58 -14.04
CA GLU A 210 -4.60 5.35 -15.48
C GLU A 210 -3.31 5.80 -16.18
N THR A 211 -2.72 6.94 -15.78
CA THR A 211 -1.53 7.48 -16.45
C THR A 211 -0.24 6.84 -15.92
N ASP A 212 -0.01 6.88 -14.62
CA ASP A 212 1.29 6.53 -14.05
C ASP A 212 1.41 5.03 -13.79
N ILE A 213 0.38 4.43 -13.20
CA ILE A 213 0.45 3.01 -12.81
C ILE A 213 0.17 2.11 -14.00
N ARG A 214 -0.93 2.34 -14.73
CA ARG A 214 -1.24 1.57 -15.94
C ARG A 214 -0.15 1.78 -17.00
N GLY A 215 0.29 3.02 -17.23
CA GLY A 215 1.37 3.31 -18.18
C GLY A 215 2.68 2.58 -17.85
N ALA A 216 3.01 2.45 -16.55
CA ALA A 216 4.16 1.65 -16.11
C ALA A 216 3.96 0.14 -16.34
N LEU A 217 2.75 -0.39 -16.06
CA LEU A 217 2.41 -1.81 -16.25
C LEU A 217 2.48 -2.24 -17.71
N GLU A 218 1.99 -1.39 -18.63
CA GLU A 218 2.02 -1.66 -20.07
C GLU A 218 3.45 -1.78 -20.65
N GLN A 219 4.46 -1.34 -19.90
CA GLN A 219 5.88 -1.44 -20.25
C GLN A 219 6.59 -2.64 -19.60
N THR A 220 5.86 -3.52 -18.93
CA THR A 220 6.41 -4.70 -18.24
C THR A 220 5.84 -6.00 -18.79
N ALA A 221 6.38 -7.12 -18.34
CA ALA A 221 5.85 -8.45 -18.66
C ALA A 221 4.47 -8.74 -18.04
N PHE A 222 3.92 -7.84 -17.22
CA PHE A 222 2.54 -7.93 -16.75
C PHE A 222 1.50 -7.34 -17.72
N LYS A 223 1.93 -6.76 -18.86
CA LYS A 223 1.05 -6.23 -19.87
C LYS A 223 -0.03 -7.25 -20.27
N GLY A 224 -1.31 -6.85 -20.14
CA GLY A 224 -2.45 -7.72 -20.40
C GLY A 224 -2.72 -8.79 -19.33
N HIS A 225 -1.92 -8.84 -18.25
CA HIS A 225 -2.04 -9.83 -17.17
C HIS A 225 -2.19 -9.18 -15.79
N TYR A 226 -2.94 -8.08 -15.75
CA TYR A 226 -3.26 -7.38 -14.51
C TYR A 226 -4.73 -6.94 -14.47
N GLU A 227 -5.21 -6.69 -13.28
CA GLU A 227 -6.54 -6.16 -13.00
C GLU A 227 -6.42 -5.04 -11.97
N MET A 228 -7.17 -3.96 -12.17
CA MET A 228 -7.26 -2.84 -11.23
C MET A 228 -8.72 -2.66 -10.84
N ALA A 229 -9.02 -2.77 -9.56
CA ALA A 229 -10.38 -2.67 -9.03
C ALA A 229 -10.39 -2.00 -7.65
N SER A 230 -11.43 -1.23 -7.34
CA SER A 230 -11.62 -0.73 -5.98
C SER A 230 -11.94 -1.89 -5.02
N SER A 231 -11.28 -1.92 -3.89
CA SER A 231 -11.45 -2.94 -2.86
C SER A 231 -11.46 -2.29 -1.48
N ASP A 232 -12.61 -2.23 -0.87
CA ASP A 232 -12.84 -1.58 0.42
C ASP A 232 -12.38 -0.10 0.42
N ILE A 233 -11.27 0.21 1.11
CA ILE A 233 -10.70 1.56 1.18
C ILE A 233 -9.54 1.78 0.20
N TRP A 234 -9.25 0.79 -0.67
CA TRP A 234 -8.09 0.75 -1.54
C TRP A 234 -8.46 0.67 -3.02
N MET A 235 -7.55 1.10 -3.88
CA MET A 235 -7.39 0.47 -5.19
C MET A 235 -6.56 -0.80 -4.99
N LYS A 236 -7.06 -1.93 -5.48
CA LYS A 236 -6.32 -3.19 -5.58
C LYS A 236 -5.84 -3.39 -7.01
N ILE A 237 -4.55 -3.63 -7.16
CA ILE A 237 -3.95 -4.08 -8.43
C ILE A 237 -3.52 -5.52 -8.23
N THR A 238 -4.05 -6.40 -9.05
CA THR A 238 -3.66 -7.82 -9.09
C THR A 238 -2.83 -8.07 -10.33
N LEU A 239 -1.56 -8.43 -10.16
CA LEU A 239 -0.63 -8.77 -11.23
C LEU A 239 -0.48 -10.28 -11.26
N ARG A 240 -0.52 -10.89 -12.46
CA ARG A 240 -0.45 -12.36 -12.62
C ARG A 240 0.74 -12.72 -13.50
N LYS A 241 1.65 -13.51 -12.96
CA LYS A 241 2.70 -14.13 -13.77
C LYS A 241 2.16 -15.41 -14.38
N LEU A 242 2.21 -15.49 -15.69
CA LEU A 242 1.75 -16.68 -16.41
C LEU A 242 2.58 -17.94 -16.02
N PRO A 243 1.98 -19.14 -16.14
CA PRO A 243 2.68 -20.41 -15.95
C PRO A 243 3.86 -20.62 -16.89
#